data_87ecd89231bd84c464b46fe759bddda2
#
_entry.id   87ecd89231bd84c464b46fe759bddda2
#
_cell.length_a   1.000
_cell.length_b   1.000
_cell.length_c   1.000
_cell.angle_alpha   90.00
_cell.angle_beta   90.00
_cell.angle_gamma   90.00
#
_symmetry.space_group_name_H-M   'P 1'
#
loop_
_entity.id
_entity.type
_entity.pdbx_description
1 polymer ?
#
loop_
_entity_poly.entity_id
_entity_poly.type
_entity_poly.pdbx_seq_one_letter_code
_entity_poly.pdbx_strand_id
1 'polypeptide(L)'
;MFEDRYRELVVLRVPSGSVADGKPVCMEYSGKAIITDYAERDPGAAGKIKSGKVFLLKCEYEPPTDSQIVHNGQTYDLKSVKVCRDLDSRIECYRCTCI
;
A
#
# COMPACT_ATOMS: atom_id res chain seq x y z
N MET A 1 -12.83 -5.08 -18.62
CA MET A 1 -12.30 -6.13 -17.75
C MET A 1 -11.78 -5.52 -16.47
N PHE A 2 -11.85 -6.28 -15.41
CA PHE A 2 -11.50 -5.77 -14.08
C PHE A 2 -10.04 -5.36 -13.94
N GLU A 3 -9.13 -5.96 -14.70
CA GLU A 3 -7.71 -5.64 -14.64
C GLU A 3 -7.39 -4.23 -15.15
N ASP A 4 -8.23 -3.66 -16.00
CA ASP A 4 -8.03 -2.30 -16.50
C ASP A 4 -8.20 -1.23 -15.43
N ARG A 5 -8.79 -1.58 -14.28
CA ARG A 5 -8.92 -0.65 -13.14
C ARG A 5 -7.59 -0.40 -12.44
N TYR A 6 -6.68 -1.38 -12.48
CA TYR A 6 -5.38 -1.32 -11.80
C TYR A 6 -4.36 -0.76 -12.79
N ARG A 7 -4.44 0.55 -13.04
CA ARG A 7 -3.62 1.21 -14.05
C ARG A 7 -2.35 1.83 -13.52
N GLU A 8 -2.34 2.18 -12.23
CA GLU A 8 -1.20 2.87 -11.66
C GLU A 8 -0.12 1.87 -11.28
N LEU A 9 1.09 2.10 -11.80
CA LEU A 9 2.24 1.28 -11.46
C LEU A 9 2.83 1.76 -10.15
N VAL A 10 3.02 0.84 -9.23
CA VAL A 10 3.60 1.13 -7.92
C VAL A 10 4.70 0.14 -7.61
N VAL A 11 5.57 0.50 -6.68
CA VAL A 11 6.62 -0.39 -6.17
C VAL A 11 6.37 -0.59 -4.67
N LEU A 12 6.28 -1.85 -4.27
CA LEU A 12 6.21 -2.23 -2.88
C LEU A 12 7.62 -2.46 -2.36
N ARG A 13 8.03 -1.69 -1.35
CA ARG A 13 9.34 -1.83 -0.71
C ARG A 13 9.16 -2.53 0.62
N VAL A 14 9.76 -3.69 0.76
CA VAL A 14 9.63 -4.53 1.95
C VAL A 14 10.98 -4.59 2.64
N PRO A 15 11.09 -4.21 3.94
CA PRO A 15 12.33 -4.38 4.68
C PRO A 15 12.73 -5.85 4.74
N SER A 16 13.97 -6.15 4.39
CA SER A 16 14.46 -7.53 4.38
C SER A 16 14.98 -8.01 5.72
N GLY A 17 15.12 -7.10 6.67
CA GLY A 17 15.76 -7.38 7.94
C GLY A 17 17.29 -7.42 7.87
N SER A 18 17.88 -7.21 6.70
CA SER A 18 19.32 -7.21 6.48
C SER A 18 19.85 -5.79 6.43
N VAL A 19 21.15 -5.64 6.69
CA VAL A 19 21.85 -4.35 6.62
C VAL A 19 23.05 -4.52 5.68
N ALA A 20 23.18 -3.61 4.71
CA ALA A 20 24.33 -3.55 3.81
C ALA A 20 24.93 -2.16 3.87
N ASP A 21 26.25 -2.08 4.12
CA ASP A 21 26.98 -0.80 4.23
C ASP A 21 26.36 0.17 5.24
N GLY A 22 25.85 -0.37 6.36
CA GLY A 22 25.21 0.43 7.40
C GLY A 22 23.80 0.91 7.07
N LYS A 23 23.24 0.51 5.93
CA LYS A 23 21.89 0.90 5.50
C LYS A 23 20.96 -0.30 5.44
N PRO A 24 19.67 -0.13 5.83
CA PRO A 24 18.69 -1.21 5.68
C PRO A 24 18.49 -1.57 4.22
N VAL A 25 18.43 -2.87 3.95
CA VAL A 25 18.17 -3.40 2.61
C VAL A 25 16.67 -3.67 2.49
N CYS A 26 16.07 -3.16 1.40
CA CYS A 26 14.68 -3.42 1.09
C CYS A 26 14.58 -4.26 -0.17
N MET A 27 13.61 -5.15 -0.20
CA MET A 27 13.22 -5.85 -1.41
C MET A 27 12.12 -5.06 -2.10
N GLU A 28 12.17 -5.02 -3.43
CA GLU A 28 11.20 -4.25 -4.21
C GLU A 28 10.39 -5.19 -5.10
N TYR A 29 9.08 -5.01 -5.07
CA TYR A 29 8.13 -5.77 -5.87
C TYR A 29 7.27 -4.81 -6.67
N SER A 30 7.16 -5.04 -7.96
CA SER A 30 6.29 -4.24 -8.82
C SER A 30 4.85 -4.70 -8.70
N GLY A 31 3.93 -3.77 -8.75
CA GLY A 31 2.50 -4.06 -8.72
C GLY A 31 1.71 -2.98 -9.43
N LYS A 32 0.42 -3.22 -9.56
CA LYS A 32 -0.54 -2.27 -10.11
C LYS A 32 -1.58 -1.95 -9.06
N ALA A 33 -2.08 -0.73 -9.06
CA ALA A 33 -3.00 -0.29 -8.03
C ALA A 33 -4.07 0.65 -8.56
N ILE A 34 -5.18 0.68 -7.84
CA ILE A 34 -6.16 1.77 -7.89
C ILE A 34 -5.85 2.64 -6.68
N ILE A 35 -5.70 3.94 -6.90
CA ILE A 35 -5.32 4.87 -5.85
C ILE A 35 -6.48 5.81 -5.54
N THR A 36 -6.86 5.90 -4.27
CA THR A 36 -7.87 6.83 -3.81
C THR A 36 -7.35 7.64 -2.63
N ASP A 37 -7.87 8.83 -2.46
CA ASP A 37 -7.53 9.64 -1.32
C ASP A 37 -8.27 9.12 -0.08
N TYR A 38 -7.57 9.18 1.06
CA TYR A 38 -8.10 8.80 2.35
C TYR A 38 -8.14 10.04 3.25
N ALA A 39 -9.28 10.28 3.87
CA ALA A 39 -9.42 11.35 4.86
C ALA A 39 -10.25 10.86 6.01
N GLU A 40 -9.75 11.02 7.22
CA GLU A 40 -10.45 10.64 8.43
C GLU A 40 -10.40 11.80 9.42
N ARG A 41 -11.57 12.15 9.96
CA ARG A 41 -11.64 13.15 11.00
C ARG A 41 -11.23 12.51 12.34
N ASP A 42 -10.23 13.09 12.99
CA ASP A 42 -9.81 12.63 14.31
C ASP A 42 -10.78 13.18 15.37
N PRO A 43 -11.58 12.33 16.06
CA PRO A 43 -12.53 12.81 17.05
C PRO A 43 -11.88 13.41 18.29
N GLY A 44 -10.62 13.11 18.55
CA GLY A 44 -9.89 13.63 19.70
C GLY A 44 -9.17 14.94 19.47
N ALA A 45 -9.13 15.46 18.24
CA ALA A 45 -8.30 16.61 17.89
C ALA A 45 -9.12 17.67 17.14
N ALA A 46 -10.11 18.23 17.80
CA ALA A 46 -10.90 19.42 17.41
C ALA A 46 -10.73 19.88 15.95
N GLY A 47 -11.28 19.13 14.99
CA GLY A 47 -11.31 19.52 13.60
C GLY A 47 -10.11 19.14 12.75
N LYS A 48 -9.13 18.42 13.29
CA LYS A 48 -8.01 17.90 12.49
C LYS A 48 -8.46 16.73 11.63
N ILE A 49 -8.04 16.73 10.39
CA ILE A 49 -8.30 15.67 9.44
C ILE A 49 -6.98 14.96 9.16
N LYS A 50 -6.96 13.64 9.36
CA LYS A 50 -5.86 12.81 8.90
C LYS A 50 -6.11 12.47 7.46
N SER A 51 -5.14 12.73 6.61
CA SER A 51 -5.24 12.41 5.19
C SER A 51 -4.12 11.47 4.77
N GLY A 52 -4.40 10.69 3.75
CA GLY A 52 -3.44 9.75 3.20
C GLY A 52 -3.95 9.18 1.91
N LYS A 53 -3.41 8.02 1.53
CA LYS A 53 -3.80 7.32 0.31
C LYS A 53 -4.23 5.90 0.63
N VAL A 54 -5.19 5.41 -0.12
CA VAL A 54 -5.56 3.99 -0.12
C VAL A 54 -5.17 3.42 -1.47
N PHE A 55 -4.35 2.38 -1.45
CA PHE A 55 -3.94 1.64 -2.63
C PHE A 55 -4.66 0.31 -2.63
N LEU A 56 -5.50 0.07 -3.64
CA LEU A 56 -6.00 -1.27 -3.91
C LEU A 56 -4.93 -1.94 -4.77
N LEU A 57 -4.04 -2.66 -4.11
CA LEU A 57 -2.83 -3.19 -4.73
C LEU A 57 -3.02 -4.60 -5.22
N LYS A 58 -2.72 -4.80 -6.49
CA LYS A 58 -2.72 -6.13 -7.11
C LYS A 58 -1.28 -6.58 -7.31
N CYS A 59 -0.82 -7.48 -6.49
CA CYS A 59 0.52 -8.04 -6.56
C CYS A 59 0.50 -9.47 -6.00
N GLU A 60 1.57 -10.21 -6.26
CA GLU A 60 1.68 -11.61 -5.83
C GLU A 60 2.14 -11.76 -4.37
N TYR A 61 2.57 -10.69 -3.76
CA TYR A 61 3.13 -10.72 -2.42
C TYR A 61 2.26 -9.89 -1.47
N GLU A 62 1.81 -10.50 -0.37
CA GLU A 62 1.04 -9.78 0.65
C GLU A 62 1.93 -8.77 1.36
N PRO A 63 1.61 -7.46 1.30
CA PRO A 63 2.47 -6.45 1.91
C PRO A 63 2.48 -6.54 3.43
N PRO A 64 3.67 -6.68 4.07
CA PRO A 64 3.76 -6.52 5.52
C PRO A 64 3.48 -5.09 5.94
N THR A 65 3.04 -4.90 7.20
CA THR A 65 2.65 -3.58 7.71
C THR A 65 3.83 -2.61 7.88
N ASP A 66 5.05 -3.10 7.84
CA ASP A 66 6.25 -2.26 7.87
C ASP A 66 6.76 -1.87 6.48
N SER A 67 6.00 -2.18 5.45
CA SER A 67 6.36 -1.89 4.06
C SER A 67 6.07 -0.43 3.69
N GLN A 68 6.60 -0.04 2.55
CA GLN A 68 6.34 1.25 1.93
C GLN A 68 5.87 1.05 0.51
N ILE A 69 5.03 1.97 0.03
CA ILE A 69 4.60 1.98 -1.37
C ILE A 69 5.16 3.23 -2.02
N VAL A 70 5.83 3.04 -3.16
CA VAL A 70 6.39 4.15 -3.93
C VAL A 70 5.52 4.34 -5.19
N HIS A 71 5.06 5.57 -5.39
CA HIS A 71 4.26 5.94 -6.53
C HIS A 71 4.65 7.35 -6.99
N ASN A 72 5.00 7.48 -8.26
CA ASN A 72 5.41 8.76 -8.87
C ASN A 72 6.50 9.49 -8.08
N GLY A 73 7.48 8.74 -7.58
CA GLY A 73 8.59 9.32 -6.82
C GLY A 73 8.27 9.65 -5.37
N GLN A 74 7.04 9.41 -4.93
CA GLN A 74 6.65 9.62 -3.54
C GLN A 74 6.56 8.29 -2.80
N THR A 75 7.01 8.29 -1.56
CA THR A 75 7.01 7.12 -0.69
C THR A 75 5.93 7.27 0.37
N TYR A 76 5.10 6.24 0.51
CA TYR A 76 4.01 6.22 1.48
C TYR A 76 4.23 5.10 2.48
N ASP A 77 4.13 5.40 3.78
CA ASP A 77 4.25 4.40 4.82
C ASP A 77 2.93 3.64 4.97
N LEU A 78 3.01 2.32 4.97
CA LEU A 78 1.87 1.45 5.10
C LEU A 78 1.38 1.40 6.54
N LYS A 79 0.10 1.67 6.75
CA LYS A 79 -0.52 1.61 8.08
C LYS A 79 -1.30 0.34 8.32
N SER A 80 -2.08 -0.09 7.33
CA SER A 80 -2.87 -1.31 7.46
C SER A 80 -3.04 -1.97 6.10
N VAL A 81 -3.21 -3.29 6.14
CA VAL A 81 -3.44 -4.11 4.96
C VAL A 81 -4.66 -4.98 5.22
N LYS A 82 -5.59 -4.98 4.27
CA LYS A 82 -6.74 -5.89 4.30
C LYS A 82 -6.76 -6.67 3.00
N VAL A 83 -6.98 -7.97 3.11
CA VAL A 83 -7.14 -8.83 1.95
C VAL A 83 -8.55 -8.68 1.42
N CYS A 84 -8.68 -8.34 0.13
CA CYS A 84 -9.95 -8.27 -0.56
C CYS A 84 -10.11 -9.52 -1.41
N ARG A 85 -11.19 -10.26 -1.18
CA ARG A 85 -11.46 -11.50 -1.90
C ARG A 85 -12.62 -11.32 -2.86
N ASP A 86 -12.59 -12.05 -3.96
CA ASP A 86 -13.69 -12.10 -4.90
C ASP A 86 -14.77 -13.09 -4.44
N LEU A 87 -15.78 -13.29 -5.26
CA LEU A 87 -16.90 -14.21 -4.95
C LEU A 87 -16.47 -15.66 -4.81
N ASP A 88 -15.34 -16.04 -5.42
CA ASP A 88 -14.78 -17.38 -5.35
C ASP A 88 -13.77 -17.55 -4.20
N SER A 89 -13.72 -16.60 -3.30
CA SER A 89 -12.77 -16.55 -2.16
C SER A 89 -11.30 -16.44 -2.58
N ARG A 90 -11.04 -16.08 -3.81
CA ARG A 90 -9.69 -15.80 -4.29
C ARG A 90 -9.28 -14.38 -3.93
N ILE A 91 -8.00 -14.18 -3.69
CA ILE A 91 -7.49 -12.85 -3.40
C ILE A 91 -7.54 -12.00 -4.67
N GLU A 92 -8.34 -10.95 -4.64
CA GLU A 92 -8.44 -10.00 -5.75
C GLU A 92 -7.38 -8.90 -5.63
N CYS A 93 -7.26 -8.32 -4.45
CA CYS A 93 -6.29 -7.26 -4.19
C CYS A 93 -6.02 -7.13 -2.69
N TYR A 94 -5.05 -6.29 -2.36
CA TYR A 94 -4.77 -5.90 -0.98
C TYR A 94 -5.13 -4.43 -0.81
N ARG A 95 -5.99 -4.13 0.14
CA ARG A 95 -6.32 -2.76 0.48
C ARG A 95 -5.27 -2.21 1.44
N CYS A 96 -4.39 -1.38 0.94
CA CYS A 96 -3.27 -0.82 1.68
C CYS A 96 -3.59 0.63 2.04
N THR A 97 -3.76 0.90 3.32
CA THR A 97 -4.00 2.25 3.81
C THR A 97 -2.68 2.86 4.25
N CYS A 98 -2.35 3.99 3.66
CA CYS A 98 -1.13 4.74 3.94
C CYS A 98 -1.47 6.14 4.45
N ILE A 99 -0.82 6.55 5.48
CA ILE A 99 -1.03 7.89 6.07
C ILE A 99 0.27 8.67 6.13
#